data_35415ce67d60409ee2be836bc82ede1d
#
_entry.id   35415ce67d60409ee2be836bc82ede1d
#
_cell.length_a   1.000
_cell.length_b   1.000
_cell.length_c   1.000
_cell.angle_alpha   90.00
_cell.angle_beta   90.00
_cell.angle_gamma   90.00
#
_symmetry.space_group_name_H-M   'P 1'
#
loop_
_entity.id
_entity.type
_entity.pdbx_description
1 polymer ?
#
loop_
_entity_poly.entity_id
_entity_poly.type
_entity_poly.pdbx_seq_one_letter_code
_entity_poly.pdbx_strand_id
1 'polypeptide(L)'
;MRTTDASGSRSWGDDPATPAALGAAAQVFVDDLDALEVSLDDEHHLVQVLRLRLGETVVVSDGAGRWRPCRFTGPAPHGAARSPVLEADGPTVTAGRAEPEVTVAFVPVKGERPEWVVQKLTEAGVDRIIVLGSLRAVVRWEGERRDRALERLRRVAREAAAQSRRPWLPELAALTGLDALSERLAPVPLALAQLGGAPPSIGAPAVAVGPEGGWDPSEAQGRPLVGLGPTVLRAETAAVAAGLLLCALRQGLVGPAPGPGGPPPGPAPPSR
;
A
#
# COMPACT_ATOMS: atom_id res chain seq x y z
N MET A 1 19.89 -12.07 -10.59
CA MET A 1 20.10 -13.52 -10.58
C MET A 1 19.62 -14.00 -9.22
N ARG A 2 18.42 -14.63 -9.14
CA ARG A 2 17.81 -15.03 -7.88
C ARG A 2 18.42 -16.35 -7.44
N THR A 3 19.09 -16.36 -6.31
CA THR A 3 19.55 -17.61 -5.69
C THR A 3 18.38 -18.25 -4.95
N THR A 4 17.86 -19.35 -5.48
CA THR A 4 16.98 -20.26 -4.73
C THR A 4 17.87 -21.23 -3.97
N ASP A 5 17.69 -21.25 -2.65
CA ASP A 5 18.27 -22.30 -1.84
C ASP A 5 17.54 -23.63 -2.10
N ALA A 6 18.22 -24.74 -1.84
CA ALA A 6 17.76 -26.11 -2.15
C ALA A 6 16.52 -26.56 -1.36
N SER A 7 16.02 -25.77 -0.40
CA SER A 7 14.83 -26.07 0.42
C SER A 7 13.53 -25.47 -0.13
N GLY A 8 13.59 -24.61 -1.14
CA GLY A 8 12.40 -23.97 -1.72
C GLY A 8 11.69 -22.96 -0.79
N SER A 9 12.22 -22.68 0.40
CA SER A 9 11.67 -21.68 1.31
C SER A 9 12.18 -20.29 0.90
N ARG A 10 11.26 -19.40 0.52
CA ARG A 10 11.59 -17.99 0.35
C ARG A 10 11.64 -17.36 1.73
N SER A 11 12.82 -16.90 2.20
CA SER A 11 12.88 -16.01 3.35
C SER A 11 12.39 -14.63 2.96
N TRP A 12 11.37 -14.16 3.65
CA TRP A 12 10.79 -12.84 3.47
C TRP A 12 11.64 -11.86 4.30
N GLY A 13 12.21 -10.86 3.67
CA GLY A 13 13.02 -9.83 4.33
C GLY A 13 14.53 -9.92 4.10
N ASP A 14 15.05 -11.00 3.53
CA ASP A 14 16.48 -11.17 3.26
C ASP A 14 16.92 -10.71 1.86
N ASP A 15 16.03 -10.08 1.08
CA ASP A 15 16.45 -9.43 -0.15
C ASP A 15 17.21 -8.13 0.22
N PRO A 16 18.55 -8.10 0.06
CA PRO A 16 19.37 -6.95 0.44
C PRO A 16 19.02 -5.68 -0.34
N ALA A 17 18.16 -5.80 -1.34
CA ALA A 17 17.64 -4.70 -2.15
C ALA A 17 16.38 -4.05 -1.54
N THR A 18 15.91 -4.43 -0.35
CA THR A 18 14.74 -3.83 0.29
C THR A 18 15.10 -2.95 1.47
N PRO A 19 14.45 -1.78 1.65
CA PRO A 19 14.66 -0.93 2.83
C PRO A 19 14.40 -1.66 4.15
N ALA A 20 13.44 -2.59 4.18
CA ALA A 20 13.08 -3.36 5.38
C ALA A 20 14.22 -4.26 5.88
N ALA A 21 15.04 -4.81 4.97
CA ALA A 21 16.17 -5.69 5.31
C ALA A 21 17.31 -4.97 6.04
N LEU A 22 17.39 -3.63 5.94
CA LEU A 22 18.46 -2.86 6.58
C LEU A 22 18.32 -2.72 8.11
N GLY A 23 17.16 -3.01 8.68
CA GLY A 23 16.89 -2.75 10.10
C GLY A 23 17.03 -1.27 10.48
N ALA A 24 16.81 -0.35 9.54
CA ALA A 24 16.93 1.08 9.74
C ALA A 24 15.96 1.60 10.82
N ALA A 25 16.41 2.54 11.64
CA ALA A 25 15.61 3.12 12.71
C ALA A 25 14.41 3.90 12.18
N ALA A 26 14.55 4.56 11.01
CA ALA A 26 13.49 5.34 10.37
C ALA A 26 13.55 5.24 8.84
N GLN A 27 12.46 5.68 8.20
CA GLN A 27 12.44 6.01 6.78
C GLN A 27 11.75 7.36 6.60
N VAL A 28 12.30 8.18 5.72
CA VAL A 28 11.72 9.45 5.29
C VAL A 28 11.67 9.54 3.78
N PHE A 29 10.85 10.46 3.28
CA PHE A 29 10.77 10.72 1.84
C PHE A 29 11.32 12.10 1.52
N VAL A 30 12.02 12.21 0.40
CA VAL A 30 12.58 13.47 -0.11
C VAL A 30 12.29 13.59 -1.61
N ASP A 31 12.31 14.80 -2.13
CA ASP A 31 12.14 15.04 -3.57
C ASP A 31 13.42 14.71 -4.34
N ASP A 32 14.58 14.93 -3.73
CA ASP A 32 15.89 14.66 -4.32
C ASP A 32 16.77 13.83 -3.37
N LEU A 33 17.14 12.63 -3.81
CA LEU A 33 17.99 11.71 -3.03
C LEU A 33 19.45 12.16 -2.93
N ASP A 34 19.89 13.07 -3.75
CA ASP A 34 21.26 13.61 -3.70
C ASP A 34 21.34 14.86 -2.83
N ALA A 35 20.29 15.65 -2.75
CA ALA A 35 20.22 16.81 -1.87
C ALA A 35 19.90 16.44 -0.41
N LEU A 36 19.18 15.34 -0.16
CA LEU A 36 18.78 14.83 1.16
C LEU A 36 18.04 15.89 2.02
N GLU A 37 17.29 16.79 1.38
CA GLU A 37 16.51 17.81 2.09
C GLU A 37 15.25 17.20 2.67
N VAL A 38 15.24 17.00 3.99
CA VAL A 38 14.06 16.53 4.72
C VAL A 38 13.12 17.70 5.05
N SER A 39 11.82 17.42 5.13
CA SER A 39 10.84 18.40 5.58
C SER A 39 11.05 18.76 7.06
N LEU A 40 10.56 19.92 7.50
CA LEU A 40 10.60 20.31 8.92
C LEU A 40 9.86 19.30 9.81
N ASP A 41 8.77 18.74 9.30
CA ASP A 41 7.97 17.74 10.02
C ASP A 41 8.75 16.43 10.16
N ASP A 42 9.43 15.98 9.09
CA ASP A 42 10.28 14.78 9.13
C ASP A 42 11.49 15.01 10.05
N GLU A 43 12.16 16.17 10.00
CA GLU A 43 13.25 16.50 10.93
C GLU A 43 12.77 16.48 12.38
N HIS A 44 11.65 17.14 12.68
CA HIS A 44 11.04 17.11 14.01
C HIS A 44 10.72 15.66 14.44
N HIS A 45 10.19 14.86 13.55
CA HIS A 45 9.88 13.44 13.82
C HIS A 45 11.13 12.65 14.16
N LEU A 46 12.21 12.77 13.38
CA LEU A 46 13.47 12.07 13.63
C LEU A 46 14.11 12.48 14.97
N VAL A 47 14.14 13.79 15.27
CA VAL A 47 14.85 14.35 16.43
C VAL A 47 14.02 14.24 17.72
N GLN A 48 12.75 14.65 17.69
CA GLN A 48 11.94 14.82 18.91
C GLN A 48 11.07 13.60 19.21
N VAL A 49 10.50 12.96 18.18
CA VAL A 49 9.59 11.83 18.36
C VAL A 49 10.39 10.53 18.47
N LEU A 50 11.18 10.21 17.47
CA LEU A 50 11.98 8.98 17.44
C LEU A 50 13.26 9.10 18.28
N ARG A 51 13.73 10.32 18.53
CA ARG A 51 14.95 10.61 19.32
C ARG A 51 16.17 9.83 18.83
N LEU A 52 16.38 9.87 17.51
CA LEU A 52 17.47 9.15 16.88
C LEU A 52 18.82 9.56 17.48
N ARG A 53 19.71 8.58 17.60
CA ARG A 53 21.09 8.79 18.02
C ARG A 53 21.97 9.06 16.80
N LEU A 54 23.05 9.82 17.01
CA LEU A 54 24.05 10.05 15.98
C LEU A 54 24.56 8.71 15.41
N GLY A 55 24.60 8.62 14.10
CA GLY A 55 25.06 7.43 13.37
C GLY A 55 24.01 6.36 13.16
N GLU A 56 22.77 6.50 13.67
CA GLU A 56 21.70 5.55 13.34
C GLU A 56 21.33 5.61 11.86
N THR A 57 21.04 4.44 11.30
CA THR A 57 20.67 4.31 9.88
C THR A 57 19.23 4.77 9.66
N VAL A 58 19.07 5.62 8.64
CA VAL A 58 17.77 6.10 8.14
C VAL A 58 17.70 5.76 6.66
N VAL A 59 16.58 5.19 6.21
CA VAL A 59 16.31 5.03 4.79
C VAL A 59 15.72 6.34 4.26
N VAL A 60 16.27 6.83 3.15
CA VAL A 60 15.70 7.96 2.42
C VAL A 60 15.20 7.46 1.08
N SER A 61 13.94 7.78 0.73
CA SER A 61 13.30 7.37 -0.52
C SER A 61 12.66 8.57 -1.23
N ASP A 62 12.55 8.48 -2.56
CA ASP A 62 11.80 9.44 -3.39
C ASP A 62 10.29 9.11 -3.50
N GLY A 63 9.86 7.99 -2.91
CA GLY A 63 8.48 7.51 -3.04
C GLY A 63 8.14 6.93 -4.41
N ALA A 64 9.10 6.91 -5.33
CA ALA A 64 8.98 6.37 -6.69
C ALA A 64 9.89 5.14 -6.91
N GLY A 65 10.26 4.47 -5.81
CA GLY A 65 11.04 3.23 -5.82
C GLY A 65 12.54 3.41 -5.71
N ARG A 66 13.06 4.63 -5.79
CA ARG A 66 14.48 4.88 -5.52
C ARG A 66 14.68 5.18 -4.04
N TRP A 67 15.73 4.64 -3.47
CA TRP A 67 16.06 4.83 -2.06
C TRP A 67 17.54 4.62 -1.81
N ARG A 68 18.03 5.14 -0.69
CA ARG A 68 19.40 4.91 -0.22
C ARG A 68 19.50 4.87 1.30
N PRO A 69 20.47 4.14 1.87
CA PRO A 69 20.80 4.25 3.27
C PRO A 69 21.49 5.59 3.53
N CYS A 70 21.12 6.21 4.66
CA CYS A 70 21.72 7.42 5.17
C CYS A 70 22.02 7.26 6.64
N ARG A 71 22.91 8.09 7.15
CA ARG A 71 23.29 8.18 8.57
C ARG A 71 22.72 9.44 9.17
N PHE A 72 22.11 9.34 10.32
CA PHE A 72 21.64 10.51 11.06
C PHE A 72 22.82 11.28 11.68
N THR A 73 22.97 12.56 11.35
CA THR A 73 24.09 13.43 11.79
C THR A 73 23.69 14.38 12.92
N GLY A 74 22.43 14.34 13.34
CA GLY A 74 21.90 15.20 14.39
C GLY A 74 21.19 16.44 13.85
N PRO A 75 20.48 17.17 14.73
CA PRO A 75 19.79 18.41 14.35
C PRO A 75 20.80 19.47 13.93
N ALA A 76 20.41 20.32 12.96
CA ALA A 76 21.23 21.46 12.56
C ALA A 76 21.55 22.36 13.77
N PRO A 77 22.79 22.86 13.92
CA PRO A 77 23.11 23.84 14.95
C PRO A 77 22.21 25.09 14.87
N HIS A 78 21.77 25.60 16.02
CA HIS A 78 20.97 26.82 16.09
C HIS A 78 21.67 27.95 15.36
N GLY A 79 21.02 28.56 14.35
CA GLY A 79 21.55 29.70 13.58
C GLY A 79 22.42 29.32 12.39
N ALA A 80 22.66 28.04 12.10
CA ALA A 80 23.28 27.62 10.86
C ALA A 80 22.26 27.67 9.69
N ALA A 81 22.72 28.03 8.51
CA ALA A 81 21.99 27.68 7.28
C ALA A 81 21.76 26.17 7.32
N ARG A 82 20.53 25.71 6.97
CA ARG A 82 20.09 24.29 7.05
C ARG A 82 21.23 23.34 6.72
N SER A 83 21.80 22.71 7.74
CA SER A 83 22.72 21.59 7.53
C SER A 83 21.87 20.34 7.34
N PRO A 84 22.18 19.47 6.40
CA PRO A 84 21.44 18.23 6.25
C PRO A 84 21.56 17.43 7.56
N VAL A 85 20.42 16.99 8.09
CA VAL A 85 20.37 16.11 9.27
C VAL A 85 20.70 14.66 8.92
N LEU A 86 20.91 14.38 7.63
CA LEU A 86 21.22 13.08 7.07
C LEU A 86 22.42 13.17 6.13
N GLU A 87 23.30 12.17 6.19
CA GLU A 87 24.42 11.99 5.28
C GLU A 87 24.30 10.64 4.58
N ALA A 88 24.60 10.60 3.27
CA ALA A 88 24.55 9.37 2.51
C ALA A 88 25.54 8.33 3.04
N ASP A 89 25.05 7.09 3.30
CA ASP A 89 25.84 5.96 3.80
C ASP A 89 25.84 4.77 2.82
N GLY A 90 25.50 5.01 1.56
CA GLY A 90 25.49 4.00 0.51
C GLY A 90 24.93 4.51 -0.81
N PRO A 91 25.00 3.67 -1.85
CA PRO A 91 24.49 4.03 -3.16
C PRO A 91 22.97 4.12 -3.19
N THR A 92 22.42 4.83 -4.17
CA THR A 92 21.01 4.79 -4.49
C THR A 92 20.66 3.45 -5.12
N VAL A 93 19.62 2.81 -4.59
CA VAL A 93 19.06 1.53 -5.04
C VAL A 93 17.70 1.80 -5.68
N THR A 94 17.37 1.06 -6.75
CA THR A 94 16.04 1.10 -7.36
C THR A 94 15.31 -0.21 -7.09
N ALA A 95 14.20 -0.12 -6.36
CA ALA A 95 13.30 -1.24 -6.13
C ALA A 95 12.32 -1.36 -7.32
N GLY A 96 12.24 -2.54 -7.92
CA GLY A 96 11.25 -2.83 -8.96
C GLY A 96 9.82 -2.76 -8.40
N ARG A 97 8.86 -2.34 -9.23
CA ARG A 97 7.45 -2.51 -8.90
C ARG A 97 7.07 -3.99 -8.93
N ALA A 98 6.25 -4.39 -7.98
CA ALA A 98 5.66 -5.71 -7.99
C ALA A 98 4.54 -5.80 -9.05
N GLU A 99 4.53 -6.86 -9.85
CA GLU A 99 3.56 -7.07 -10.92
C GLU A 99 2.65 -8.27 -10.62
N PRO A 100 1.39 -8.18 -11.03
CA PRO A 100 0.68 -7.00 -11.53
C PRO A 100 0.39 -5.99 -10.41
N GLU A 101 0.22 -4.70 -10.78
CA GLU A 101 -0.16 -3.69 -9.79
C GLU A 101 -1.55 -3.97 -9.20
N VAL A 102 -1.64 -3.95 -7.87
CA VAL A 102 -2.88 -4.16 -7.13
C VAL A 102 -3.60 -2.85 -6.92
N THR A 103 -4.88 -2.81 -7.30
CA THR A 103 -5.77 -1.66 -7.10
C THR A 103 -6.91 -2.01 -6.15
N VAL A 104 -7.10 -1.19 -5.12
CA VAL A 104 -8.30 -1.24 -4.29
C VAL A 104 -9.04 0.09 -4.39
N ALA A 105 -10.28 0.04 -4.86
CA ALA A 105 -11.17 1.19 -4.83
C ALA A 105 -12.22 0.99 -3.74
N PHE A 106 -12.59 2.05 -3.01
CA PHE A 106 -13.60 1.96 -1.98
C PHE A 106 -14.46 3.22 -1.93
N VAL A 107 -15.74 3.05 -1.59
CA VAL A 107 -16.65 4.16 -1.35
C VAL A 107 -16.42 4.66 0.08
N PRO A 108 -16.15 5.97 0.28
CA PRO A 108 -15.82 6.48 1.61
C PRO A 108 -17.01 6.35 2.56
N VAL A 109 -16.73 5.93 3.79
CA VAL A 109 -17.68 5.84 4.91
C VAL A 109 -17.47 7.01 5.87
N LYS A 110 -18.39 7.19 6.81
CA LYS A 110 -18.30 8.29 7.80
C LYS A 110 -17.16 8.09 8.81
N GLY A 111 -16.66 9.20 9.34
CA GLY A 111 -15.61 9.22 10.38
C GLY A 111 -14.21 9.07 9.81
N GLU A 112 -13.27 8.62 10.63
CA GLU A 112 -11.84 8.44 10.30
C GLU A 112 -11.53 7.08 9.64
N ARG A 113 -12.56 6.35 9.23
CA ARG A 113 -12.40 5.03 8.59
C ARG A 113 -11.68 5.07 7.24
N PRO A 114 -11.85 6.11 6.39
CA PRO A 114 -11.06 6.22 5.15
C PRO A 114 -9.57 6.30 5.41
N GLU A 115 -9.12 7.02 6.44
CA GLU A 115 -7.72 7.11 6.85
C GLU A 115 -7.18 5.76 7.29
N TRP A 116 -7.94 5.03 8.10
CA TRP A 116 -7.58 3.68 8.53
C TRP A 116 -7.46 2.72 7.35
N VAL A 117 -8.39 2.77 6.38
CA VAL A 117 -8.32 1.96 5.15
C VAL A 117 -7.05 2.27 4.37
N VAL A 118 -6.77 3.55 4.11
CA VAL A 118 -5.57 3.96 3.37
C VAL A 118 -4.29 3.54 4.09
N GLN A 119 -4.23 3.70 5.40
CA GLN A 119 -3.11 3.24 6.22
C GLN A 119 -2.87 1.74 5.99
N LYS A 120 -3.90 0.91 6.18
CA LYS A 120 -3.76 -0.55 6.09
C LYS A 120 -3.52 -1.06 4.67
N LEU A 121 -4.12 -0.44 3.66
CA LEU A 121 -3.82 -0.76 2.27
C LEU A 121 -2.37 -0.40 1.89
N THR A 122 -1.88 0.72 2.41
CA THR A 122 -0.47 1.11 2.21
C THR A 122 0.48 0.12 2.86
N GLU A 123 0.25 -0.24 4.12
CA GLU A 123 1.05 -1.25 4.84
C GLU A 123 1.02 -2.62 4.12
N ALA A 124 -0.14 -3.02 3.58
CA ALA A 124 -0.31 -4.27 2.83
C ALA A 124 0.42 -4.32 1.48
N GLY A 125 0.84 -3.18 0.95
CA GLY A 125 1.54 -3.12 -0.33
C GLY A 125 0.67 -2.84 -1.56
N VAL A 126 -0.55 -2.33 -1.39
CA VAL A 126 -1.44 -1.91 -2.50
C VAL A 126 -0.80 -0.76 -3.27
N ASP A 127 -0.87 -0.80 -4.60
CA ASP A 127 -0.20 0.17 -5.47
C ASP A 127 -1.09 1.36 -5.83
N ARG A 128 -2.41 1.13 -6.00
CA ARG A 128 -3.40 2.18 -6.26
C ARG A 128 -4.55 2.09 -5.27
N ILE A 129 -4.83 3.19 -4.60
CA ILE A 129 -5.93 3.32 -3.64
C ILE A 129 -6.87 4.40 -4.18
N ILE A 130 -8.07 4.01 -4.57
CA ILE A 130 -9.01 4.91 -5.25
C ILE A 130 -10.23 5.15 -4.35
N VAL A 131 -10.47 6.41 -4.03
CA VAL A 131 -11.73 6.82 -3.39
C VAL A 131 -12.80 6.96 -4.47
N LEU A 132 -13.90 6.22 -4.33
CA LEU A 132 -14.88 6.05 -5.39
C LEU A 132 -16.22 6.67 -5.02
N GLY A 133 -16.83 7.39 -5.96
CA GLY A 133 -18.24 7.77 -5.89
C GLY A 133 -19.13 6.56 -6.20
N SER A 134 -20.35 6.54 -5.64
CA SER A 134 -21.39 5.54 -5.95
C SER A 134 -22.78 6.16 -5.80
N LEU A 135 -23.75 5.65 -6.54
CA LEU A 135 -25.13 6.10 -6.46
C LEU A 135 -25.72 5.96 -5.06
N ARG A 136 -25.31 4.93 -4.30
CA ARG A 136 -25.77 4.66 -2.94
C ARG A 136 -24.81 5.19 -1.86
N ALA A 137 -23.81 6.00 -2.24
CA ALA A 137 -22.89 6.60 -1.29
C ALA A 137 -23.61 7.60 -0.38
N VAL A 138 -23.48 7.42 0.95
CA VAL A 138 -23.94 8.38 1.95
C VAL A 138 -22.98 9.57 2.09
N VAL A 139 -21.68 9.29 1.91
CA VAL A 139 -20.61 10.31 1.96
C VAL A 139 -20.21 10.65 0.55
N ARG A 140 -20.30 11.93 0.22
CA ARG A 140 -19.85 12.45 -1.08
C ARG A 140 -18.75 13.47 -0.86
N TRP A 141 -17.65 13.27 -1.57
CA TRP A 141 -16.52 14.20 -1.58
C TRP A 141 -16.49 14.93 -2.93
N GLU A 142 -16.80 16.22 -2.90
CA GLU A 142 -16.87 17.07 -4.08
C GLU A 142 -16.08 18.36 -3.86
N GLY A 143 -15.59 18.95 -4.94
CA GLY A 143 -14.87 20.24 -4.93
C GLY A 143 -13.72 20.25 -3.90
N GLU A 144 -13.56 21.38 -3.21
CA GLU A 144 -12.50 21.57 -2.21
C GLU A 144 -12.52 20.55 -1.05
N ARG A 145 -13.70 20.02 -0.70
CA ARG A 145 -13.80 19.00 0.35
C ARG A 145 -13.11 17.72 -0.07
N ARG A 146 -13.27 17.31 -1.34
CA ARG A 146 -12.57 16.17 -1.93
C ARG A 146 -11.06 16.38 -1.89
N ASP A 147 -10.61 17.57 -2.32
CA ASP A 147 -9.19 17.86 -2.47
C ASP A 147 -8.49 17.88 -1.09
N ARG A 148 -9.10 18.51 -0.09
CA ARG A 148 -8.63 18.47 1.31
C ARG A 148 -8.63 17.06 1.90
N ALA A 149 -9.63 16.24 1.58
CA ALA A 149 -9.67 14.86 2.04
C ALA A 149 -8.55 14.02 1.39
N LEU A 150 -8.31 14.17 0.09
CA LEU A 150 -7.22 13.48 -0.60
C LEU A 150 -5.84 13.90 -0.07
N GLU A 151 -5.63 15.18 0.21
CA GLU A 151 -4.40 15.67 0.84
C GLU A 151 -4.13 14.99 2.18
N ARG A 152 -5.16 14.89 3.03
CA ARG A 152 -5.07 14.18 4.31
C ARG A 152 -4.76 12.71 4.12
N LEU A 153 -5.41 12.02 3.16
CA LEU A 153 -5.14 10.62 2.86
C LEU A 153 -3.73 10.39 2.31
N ARG A 154 -3.19 11.32 1.49
CA ARG A 154 -1.81 11.24 1.02
C ARG A 154 -0.81 11.32 2.16
N ARG A 155 -1.07 12.17 3.16
CA ARG A 155 -0.24 12.24 4.36
C ARG A 155 -0.26 10.92 5.13
N VAL A 156 -1.44 10.35 5.35
CA VAL A 156 -1.58 9.04 6.01
C VAL A 156 -0.85 7.94 5.23
N ALA A 157 -0.97 7.91 3.91
CA ALA A 157 -0.25 6.96 3.06
C ALA A 157 1.28 7.12 3.17
N ARG A 158 1.77 8.37 3.17
CA ARG A 158 3.20 8.67 3.34
C ARG A 158 3.73 8.18 4.69
N GLU A 159 3.02 8.45 5.78
CA GLU A 159 3.37 7.99 7.14
C GLU A 159 3.35 6.46 7.22
N ALA A 160 2.32 5.82 6.67
CA ALA A 160 2.21 4.36 6.63
C ALA A 160 3.32 3.70 5.78
N ALA A 161 3.68 4.30 4.64
CA ALA A 161 4.77 3.82 3.79
C ALA A 161 6.13 3.97 4.48
N ALA A 162 6.37 5.08 5.20
CA ALA A 162 7.57 5.28 6.01
C ALA A 162 7.68 4.22 7.11
N GLN A 163 6.60 3.97 7.85
CA GLN A 163 6.56 2.98 8.92
C GLN A 163 6.79 1.55 8.39
N SER A 164 6.16 1.19 7.27
CA SER A 164 6.29 -0.14 6.66
C SER A 164 7.51 -0.32 5.77
N ARG A 165 8.40 0.68 5.69
CA ARG A 165 9.63 0.66 4.88
C ARG A 165 9.37 0.44 3.39
N ARG A 166 8.28 0.99 2.88
CA ARG A 166 7.96 0.94 1.45
C ARG A 166 8.72 2.05 0.70
N PRO A 167 9.50 1.74 -0.35
CA PRO A 167 10.12 2.74 -1.21
C PRO A 167 9.15 3.33 -2.25
N TRP A 168 7.97 2.72 -2.43
CA TRP A 168 6.91 3.15 -3.32
C TRP A 168 5.74 3.72 -2.53
N LEU A 169 5.36 4.97 -2.80
CA LEU A 169 4.08 5.51 -2.33
C LEU A 169 2.95 4.96 -3.20
N PRO A 170 1.78 4.63 -2.63
CA PRO A 170 0.63 4.27 -3.42
C PRO A 170 0.10 5.49 -4.19
N GLU A 171 -0.41 5.25 -5.39
CA GLU A 171 -1.21 6.25 -6.08
C GLU A 171 -2.53 6.46 -5.35
N LEU A 172 -2.85 7.71 -5.01
CA LEU A 172 -4.11 8.10 -4.37
C LEU A 172 -4.90 9.02 -5.28
N ALA A 173 -6.12 8.60 -5.66
CA ALA A 173 -7.02 9.37 -6.51
C ALA A 173 -8.48 9.27 -6.03
N ALA A 174 -9.32 10.18 -6.49
CA ALA A 174 -10.78 10.09 -6.35
C ALA A 174 -11.44 10.07 -7.73
N LEU A 175 -12.39 9.16 -7.92
CA LEU A 175 -13.14 9.02 -9.17
C LEU A 175 -14.64 9.07 -8.91
N THR A 176 -15.39 9.51 -9.91
CA THR A 176 -16.84 9.73 -9.81
C THR A 176 -17.67 8.46 -9.74
N GLY A 177 -17.14 7.34 -10.25
CA GLY A 177 -17.86 6.07 -10.26
C GLY A 177 -17.08 4.93 -10.93
N LEU A 178 -17.73 3.78 -11.04
CA LEU A 178 -17.13 2.55 -11.56
C LEU A 178 -16.73 2.64 -13.04
N ASP A 179 -17.46 3.41 -13.84
CA ASP A 179 -17.14 3.55 -15.29
C ASP A 179 -15.82 4.30 -15.46
N ALA A 180 -15.65 5.44 -14.78
CA ALA A 180 -14.40 6.17 -14.77
C ALA A 180 -13.22 5.34 -14.24
N LEU A 181 -13.48 4.48 -13.25
CA LEU A 181 -12.47 3.55 -12.75
C LEU A 181 -12.12 2.48 -13.79
N SER A 182 -13.11 1.90 -14.46
CA SER A 182 -12.87 0.89 -15.51
C SER A 182 -12.09 1.45 -16.69
N GLU A 183 -12.42 2.66 -17.14
CA GLU A 183 -11.68 3.36 -18.21
C GLU A 183 -10.21 3.60 -17.80
N ARG A 184 -9.98 4.06 -16.57
CA ARG A 184 -8.64 4.31 -16.05
C ARG A 184 -7.78 3.05 -15.95
N LEU A 185 -8.39 1.91 -15.63
CA LEU A 185 -7.70 0.65 -15.41
C LEU A 185 -7.54 -0.19 -16.68
N ALA A 186 -8.24 0.12 -17.76
CA ALA A 186 -8.22 -0.68 -18.97
C ALA A 186 -6.78 -0.96 -19.46
N PRO A 187 -6.42 -2.21 -19.83
CA PRO A 187 -7.29 -3.39 -19.96
C PRO A 187 -7.40 -4.26 -18.68
N VAL A 188 -6.99 -3.77 -17.51
CA VAL A 188 -7.00 -4.55 -16.26
C VAL A 188 -8.44 -4.83 -15.81
N PRO A 189 -8.83 -6.10 -15.55
CA PRO A 189 -10.17 -6.42 -15.08
C PRO A 189 -10.47 -5.83 -13.69
N LEU A 190 -11.64 -5.21 -13.55
CA LEU A 190 -12.18 -4.68 -12.30
C LEU A 190 -13.28 -5.59 -11.78
N ALA A 191 -13.12 -6.17 -10.58
CA ALA A 191 -14.13 -6.96 -9.90
C ALA A 191 -14.80 -6.16 -8.77
N LEU A 192 -16.06 -6.46 -8.48
CA LEU A 192 -16.79 -5.86 -7.36
C LEU A 192 -16.82 -6.81 -6.17
N ALA A 193 -16.46 -6.32 -4.99
CA ALA A 193 -16.56 -7.10 -3.75
C ALA A 193 -18.03 -7.35 -3.41
N GLN A 194 -18.42 -8.61 -3.33
CA GLN A 194 -19.77 -9.05 -3.00
C GLN A 194 -19.77 -10.44 -2.38
N LEU A 195 -20.61 -10.65 -1.37
CA LEU A 195 -20.78 -11.96 -0.76
C LEU A 195 -21.24 -12.99 -1.81
N GLY A 196 -20.59 -14.16 -1.82
CA GLY A 196 -20.86 -15.22 -2.79
C GLY A 196 -20.16 -15.02 -4.15
N GLY A 197 -19.36 -13.99 -4.32
CA GLY A 197 -18.49 -13.83 -5.49
C GLY A 197 -17.40 -14.91 -5.59
N ALA A 198 -16.74 -14.98 -6.74
CA ALA A 198 -15.62 -15.91 -6.98
C ALA A 198 -14.45 -15.58 -6.03
N PRO A 199 -13.57 -16.55 -5.70
CA PRO A 199 -12.36 -16.25 -4.93
C PRO A 199 -11.50 -15.16 -5.57
N PRO A 200 -10.76 -14.36 -4.76
CA PRO A 200 -9.82 -13.39 -5.27
C PRO A 200 -8.76 -14.04 -6.16
N SER A 201 -8.40 -13.35 -7.24
CA SER A 201 -7.41 -13.85 -8.20
C SER A 201 -6.51 -12.72 -8.67
N ILE A 202 -5.23 -13.01 -8.85
CA ILE A 202 -4.28 -12.06 -9.40
C ILE A 202 -4.50 -11.78 -10.90
N GLY A 203 -5.30 -12.61 -11.58
CA GLY A 203 -5.81 -12.32 -12.93
C GLY A 203 -6.83 -11.16 -12.98
N ALA A 204 -7.39 -10.76 -11.81
CA ALA A 204 -8.22 -9.59 -11.65
C ALA A 204 -7.70 -8.77 -10.44
N PRO A 205 -6.56 -8.07 -10.60
CA PRO A 205 -5.86 -7.42 -9.49
C PRO A 205 -6.50 -6.10 -9.03
N ALA A 206 -7.66 -5.74 -9.57
CA ALA A 206 -8.41 -4.56 -9.19
C ALA A 206 -9.76 -4.94 -8.59
N VAL A 207 -10.04 -4.44 -7.37
CA VAL A 207 -11.27 -4.69 -6.65
C VAL A 207 -11.88 -3.38 -6.17
N ALA A 208 -13.19 -3.21 -6.42
CA ALA A 208 -13.98 -2.11 -5.87
C ALA A 208 -14.89 -2.60 -4.75
N VAL A 209 -14.89 -1.87 -3.63
CA VAL A 209 -15.72 -2.12 -2.45
C VAL A 209 -16.79 -1.06 -2.33
N GLY A 210 -18.04 -1.48 -2.34
CA GLY A 210 -19.22 -0.62 -2.29
C GLY A 210 -19.51 -0.06 -0.88
N PRO A 211 -20.52 0.83 -0.78
CA PRO A 211 -21.02 1.31 0.49
C PRO A 211 -21.79 0.19 1.24
N GLU A 212 -22.15 0.45 2.49
CA GLU A 212 -22.90 -0.51 3.33
C GLU A 212 -24.24 -0.93 2.70
N GLY A 213 -24.87 -0.08 1.89
CA GLY A 213 -26.09 -0.38 1.14
C GLY A 213 -25.86 -1.23 -0.12
N GLY A 214 -24.60 -1.66 -0.37
CA GLY A 214 -24.21 -2.37 -1.58
C GLY A 214 -24.20 -1.50 -2.83
N TRP A 215 -23.84 -2.10 -3.96
CA TRP A 215 -23.87 -1.47 -5.27
C TRP A 215 -25.30 -1.29 -5.77
N ASP A 216 -25.56 -0.23 -6.52
CA ASP A 216 -26.79 -0.15 -7.30
C ASP A 216 -26.75 -1.19 -8.43
N PRO A 217 -27.89 -1.88 -8.75
CA PRO A 217 -27.90 -2.85 -9.83
C PRO A 217 -27.39 -2.32 -11.16
N SER A 218 -27.62 -1.05 -11.47
CA SER A 218 -27.11 -0.41 -12.69
C SER A 218 -25.60 -0.23 -12.68
N GLU A 219 -24.98 -0.01 -11.50
CA GLU A 219 -23.53 0.08 -11.35
C GLU A 219 -22.86 -1.31 -11.45
N ALA A 220 -23.52 -2.35 -10.93
CA ALA A 220 -22.95 -3.70 -10.85
C ALA A 220 -23.13 -4.52 -12.12
N GLN A 221 -24.02 -4.15 -13.02
CA GLN A 221 -24.40 -4.93 -14.19
C GLN A 221 -23.19 -5.26 -15.08
N GLY A 222 -23.03 -6.56 -15.39
CA GLY A 222 -21.98 -7.05 -16.30
C GLY A 222 -20.56 -7.08 -15.71
N ARG A 223 -20.37 -6.74 -14.42
CA ARG A 223 -19.07 -6.74 -13.77
C ARG A 223 -18.80 -8.03 -13.02
N PRO A 224 -17.57 -8.58 -13.04
CA PRO A 224 -17.20 -9.74 -12.25
C PRO A 224 -17.37 -9.46 -10.75
N LEU A 225 -17.81 -10.48 -10.00
CA LEU A 225 -17.98 -10.41 -8.55
C LEU A 225 -16.89 -11.21 -7.85
N VAL A 226 -16.31 -10.64 -6.79
CA VAL A 226 -15.28 -11.28 -5.95
C VAL A 226 -15.78 -11.41 -4.51
N GLY A 227 -15.69 -12.61 -3.95
CA GLY A 227 -15.99 -12.92 -2.56
C GLY A 227 -14.75 -12.79 -1.68
N LEU A 228 -14.86 -12.09 -0.56
CA LEU A 228 -13.76 -11.87 0.39
C LEU A 228 -13.87 -12.76 1.64
N GLY A 229 -14.74 -13.75 1.62
CA GLY A 229 -14.99 -14.67 2.71
C GLY A 229 -16.46 -15.04 2.84
N PRO A 230 -16.81 -15.93 3.79
CA PRO A 230 -18.18 -16.45 3.95
C PRO A 230 -19.11 -15.52 4.77
N THR A 231 -18.58 -14.46 5.36
CA THR A 231 -19.33 -13.55 6.23
C THR A 231 -19.48 -12.18 5.61
N VAL A 232 -20.49 -11.43 6.07
CA VAL A 232 -20.67 -10.01 5.69
C VAL A 232 -19.61 -9.19 6.40
N LEU A 233 -18.79 -8.50 5.64
CA LEU A 233 -17.77 -7.56 6.13
C LEU A 233 -18.32 -6.12 6.08
N ARG A 234 -17.89 -5.28 7.02
CA ARG A 234 -18.06 -3.83 6.87
C ARG A 234 -17.22 -3.32 5.70
N ALA A 235 -17.62 -2.21 5.10
CA ALA A 235 -16.95 -1.67 3.90
C ALA A 235 -15.43 -1.45 4.12
N GLU A 236 -15.05 -0.87 5.26
CA GLU A 236 -13.65 -0.69 5.62
C GLU A 236 -12.88 -2.01 5.77
N THR A 237 -13.50 -3.01 6.39
CA THR A 237 -12.91 -4.34 6.55
C THR A 237 -12.77 -5.04 5.19
N ALA A 238 -13.79 -4.94 4.34
CA ALA A 238 -13.78 -5.50 3.00
C ALA A 238 -12.66 -4.89 2.14
N ALA A 239 -12.45 -3.56 2.20
CA ALA A 239 -11.38 -2.90 1.48
C ALA A 239 -9.99 -3.41 1.89
N VAL A 240 -9.74 -3.50 3.20
CA VAL A 240 -8.47 -4.01 3.72
C VAL A 240 -8.28 -5.49 3.39
N ALA A 241 -9.33 -6.31 3.51
CA ALA A 241 -9.29 -7.74 3.14
C ALA A 241 -8.96 -7.92 1.65
N ALA A 242 -9.59 -7.14 0.76
CA ALA A 242 -9.29 -7.19 -0.67
C ALA A 242 -7.80 -6.90 -0.95
N GLY A 243 -7.26 -5.84 -0.35
CA GLY A 243 -5.85 -5.47 -0.50
C GLY A 243 -4.90 -6.55 0.02
N LEU A 244 -5.14 -7.06 1.23
CA LEU A 244 -4.30 -8.10 1.85
C LEU A 244 -4.31 -9.39 1.01
N LEU A 245 -5.49 -9.86 0.58
CA LEU A 245 -5.62 -11.09 -0.21
C LEU A 245 -4.93 -10.96 -1.57
N LEU A 246 -5.14 -9.86 -2.29
CA LEU A 246 -4.50 -9.65 -3.59
C LEU A 246 -2.98 -9.49 -3.47
N CYS A 247 -2.50 -8.75 -2.49
CA CYS A 247 -1.05 -8.61 -2.26
C CYS A 247 -0.42 -9.95 -1.83
N ALA A 248 -1.10 -10.74 -0.99
CA ALA A 248 -0.63 -12.06 -0.58
C ALA A 248 -0.58 -13.06 -1.75
N LEU A 249 -1.59 -13.05 -2.63
CA LEU A 249 -1.60 -13.83 -3.87
C LEU A 249 -0.46 -13.42 -4.82
N ARG A 250 -0.26 -12.11 -5.03
CA ARG A 250 0.82 -11.57 -5.87
C ARG A 250 2.20 -11.99 -5.37
N GLN A 251 2.38 -11.99 -4.06
CA GLN A 251 3.65 -12.36 -3.42
C GLN A 251 3.85 -13.88 -3.31
N GLY A 252 2.81 -14.68 -3.60
CA GLY A 252 2.84 -16.13 -3.44
C GLY A 252 2.82 -16.60 -1.98
N LEU A 253 2.35 -15.74 -1.06
CA LEU A 253 2.14 -16.10 0.36
C LEU A 253 0.97 -17.06 0.53
N VAL A 254 -0.01 -16.94 -0.34
CA VAL A 254 -1.18 -17.83 -0.42
C VAL A 254 -1.34 -18.31 -1.85
N GLY A 255 -1.80 -19.55 -2.02
CA GLY A 255 -2.11 -20.10 -3.34
C GLY A 255 -3.53 -19.73 -3.80
N PRO A 256 -3.83 -19.91 -5.11
CA PRO A 256 -5.19 -19.82 -5.60
C PRO A 256 -6.08 -20.86 -4.90
N ALA A 257 -7.36 -20.55 -4.70
CA ALA A 257 -8.31 -21.49 -4.13
C ALA A 257 -8.33 -22.79 -4.97
N PRO A 258 -8.36 -23.99 -4.32
CA PRO A 258 -8.53 -25.23 -5.06
C PRO A 258 -9.82 -25.17 -5.88
N GLY A 259 -9.75 -25.61 -7.14
CA GLY A 259 -10.94 -25.68 -7.99
C GLY A 259 -12.01 -26.58 -7.34
N PRO A 260 -13.29 -26.43 -7.71
CA PRO A 260 -14.35 -27.29 -7.20
C PRO A 260 -14.04 -28.73 -7.55
N GLY A 261 -13.74 -29.59 -6.54
CA GLY A 261 -13.40 -31.01 -6.67
C GLY A 261 -11.93 -31.37 -6.55
N GLY A 262 -11.02 -30.45 -6.28
CA GLY A 262 -9.63 -30.77 -5.95
C GLY A 262 -9.48 -31.32 -4.52
N PRO A 263 -8.57 -32.31 -4.28
CA PRO A 263 -8.31 -32.78 -2.93
C PRO A 263 -7.77 -31.65 -2.06
N PRO A 264 -8.06 -31.66 -0.74
CA PRO A 264 -7.48 -30.68 0.17
C PRO A 264 -5.94 -30.78 0.13
N PRO A 265 -5.22 -29.67 0.32
CA PRO A 265 -3.77 -29.70 0.40
C PRO A 265 -3.35 -30.67 1.50
N GLY A 266 -2.50 -31.67 1.14
CA GLY A 266 -1.97 -32.62 2.09
C GLY A 266 -1.23 -31.92 3.23
N PRO A 267 -1.11 -32.54 4.42
CA PRO A 267 -0.35 -32.00 5.53
C PRO A 267 1.10 -31.74 5.08
N ALA A 268 1.62 -30.57 5.50
CA ALA A 268 2.99 -30.21 5.25
C ALA A 268 3.94 -31.31 5.76
N PRO A 269 5.02 -31.67 5.04
CA PRO A 269 5.97 -32.67 5.52
C PRO A 269 6.58 -32.22 6.85
N PRO A 270 6.82 -33.14 7.80
CA PRO A 270 7.44 -32.81 9.07
C PRO A 270 8.83 -32.19 8.84
N SER A 271 9.09 -31.06 9.44
CA SER A 271 10.41 -30.43 9.52
C SER A 271 11.39 -31.41 10.19
N ARG A 272 12.46 -31.77 9.46
CA ARG A 272 13.59 -32.51 10.02
C ARG A 272 14.56 -31.58 10.70
#